data_68b7d93d529e2f9355feeec156729f30
#
_entry.id   68b7d93d529e2f9355feeec156729f30
#
_cell.length_a   1.000
_cell.length_b   1.000
_cell.length_c   1.000
_cell.angle_alpha   90.00
_cell.angle_beta   90.00
_cell.angle_gamma   90.00
#
_symmetry.space_group_name_H-M   'P 1'
#
loop_
_entity.id
_entity.type
_entity.pdbx_description
1 polymer ?
#
loop_
_entity_poly.entity_id
_entity_poly.type
_entity_poly.pdbx_seq_one_letter_code
_entity_poly.pdbx_strand_id
1 'polypeptide(L)'
;MSRSEDWETVRNLAYWVPYLLVAPSVFVLVRKLVFPRTKMIIAPSIALFLVGSFIAGPGVVSNLILKENWGRPRPIQVEQFGGKADFEPWWRPGGACQRNCSFVSGEGSLAFWTVAPAMLAPPAARPFTMGAAVLYGISVGGLRVGFGRHFLSDVLFAGIVTIGVVLLFYYLLLAPGRRNDAKLEARLDSIAFGLHRGIAALLAGIGTVMARIGAGLRHSGQTLQRRSHPDETSGAP
;
A
#
# COMPACT_ATOMS: atom_id res chain seq x y z
N MET A 1 32.41 -4.51 -15.38
CA MET A 1 31.08 -3.88 -15.57
C MET A 1 29.91 -4.85 -15.52
N SER A 2 29.99 -6.13 -15.61
CA SER A 2 28.84 -6.98 -15.89
C SER A 2 28.11 -7.63 -14.68
N ARG A 3 28.83 -8.14 -13.70
CA ARG A 3 28.24 -9.02 -12.68
C ARG A 3 27.33 -8.32 -11.62
N SER A 4 27.60 -7.07 -11.29
CA SER A 4 26.77 -6.29 -10.34
C SER A 4 25.48 -5.78 -11.01
N GLU A 5 25.54 -5.38 -12.27
CA GLU A 5 24.40 -4.90 -13.05
C GLU A 5 23.38 -6.01 -13.33
N ASP A 6 23.85 -7.22 -13.62
CA ASP A 6 22.97 -8.38 -13.84
C ASP A 6 22.15 -8.72 -12.59
N TRP A 7 22.76 -8.71 -11.41
CA TRP A 7 22.07 -8.98 -10.14
C TRP A 7 21.09 -7.88 -9.73
N GLU A 8 21.40 -6.63 -10.04
CA GLU A 8 20.45 -5.52 -9.84
C GLU A 8 19.23 -5.66 -10.75
N THR A 9 19.43 -6.08 -11.98
CA THR A 9 18.34 -6.34 -12.94
C THR A 9 17.45 -7.49 -12.43
N VAL A 10 18.03 -8.61 -12.01
CA VAL A 10 17.30 -9.74 -11.43
C VAL A 10 16.51 -9.31 -10.21
N ARG A 11 17.11 -8.54 -9.31
CA ARG A 11 16.43 -7.98 -8.13
C ARG A 11 15.25 -7.08 -8.53
N ASN A 12 15.45 -6.20 -9.51
CA ASN A 12 14.40 -5.29 -9.96
C ASN A 12 13.23 -6.04 -10.59
N LEU A 13 13.48 -7.06 -11.39
CA LEU A 13 12.44 -7.92 -11.93
C LEU A 13 11.70 -8.67 -10.81
N ALA A 14 12.44 -9.26 -9.89
CA ALA A 14 11.86 -9.95 -8.74
C ALA A 14 10.98 -9.02 -7.90
N TYR A 15 11.38 -7.77 -7.70
CA TYR A 15 10.61 -6.79 -6.92
C TYR A 15 9.18 -6.58 -7.44
N TRP A 16 8.92 -6.71 -8.73
CA TRP A 16 7.60 -6.50 -9.33
C TRP A 16 6.65 -7.70 -9.20
N VAL A 17 7.15 -8.90 -8.95
CA VAL A 17 6.31 -10.12 -8.88
C VAL A 17 5.16 -9.99 -7.88
N PRO A 18 5.35 -9.58 -6.62
CA PRO A 18 4.25 -9.43 -5.65
C PRO A 18 3.19 -8.40 -6.10
N TYR A 19 3.63 -7.30 -6.73
CA TYR A 19 2.71 -6.28 -7.25
C TYR A 19 1.86 -6.80 -8.40
N LEU A 20 2.45 -7.56 -9.31
CA LEU A 20 1.71 -8.20 -10.41
C LEU A 20 0.69 -9.22 -9.89
N LEU A 21 1.04 -9.95 -8.83
CA LEU A 21 0.15 -10.94 -8.22
C LEU A 21 -1.03 -10.29 -7.47
N VAL A 22 -0.85 -9.14 -6.85
CA VAL A 22 -1.93 -8.43 -6.15
C VAL A 22 -2.77 -7.57 -7.08
N ALA A 23 -2.23 -7.12 -8.20
CA ALA A 23 -2.87 -6.16 -9.12
C ALA A 23 -4.28 -6.55 -9.58
N PRO A 24 -4.59 -7.81 -9.95
CA PRO A 24 -5.96 -8.19 -10.31
C PRO A 24 -6.97 -7.97 -9.19
N SER A 25 -6.58 -8.25 -7.93
CA SER A 25 -7.43 -8.05 -6.77
C SER A 25 -7.63 -6.58 -6.45
N VAL A 26 -6.59 -5.76 -6.58
CA VAL A 26 -6.69 -4.29 -6.47
C VAL A 26 -7.64 -3.75 -7.55
N PHE A 27 -7.46 -4.17 -8.79
CA PHE A 27 -8.32 -3.75 -9.91
C PHE A 27 -9.80 -4.06 -9.64
N VAL A 28 -10.11 -5.28 -9.19
CA VAL A 28 -11.50 -5.70 -8.91
C VAL A 28 -12.09 -4.90 -7.75
N LEU A 29 -11.33 -4.60 -6.70
CA LEU A 29 -11.79 -3.77 -5.58
C LEU A 29 -12.00 -2.31 -6.00
N VAL A 30 -11.07 -1.73 -6.76
CA VAL A 30 -11.23 -0.37 -7.30
C VAL A 30 -12.44 -0.28 -8.23
N ARG A 31 -12.59 -1.25 -9.15
CA ARG A 31 -13.76 -1.32 -10.02
C ARG A 31 -15.07 -1.40 -9.21
N LYS A 32 -15.10 -2.16 -8.13
CA LYS A 32 -16.27 -2.27 -7.24
C LYS A 32 -16.60 -0.95 -6.55
N LEU A 33 -15.58 -0.20 -6.12
CA LEU A 33 -15.76 1.12 -5.49
C LEU A 33 -16.24 2.18 -6.51
N VAL A 34 -15.76 2.11 -7.75
CA VAL A 34 -16.16 3.05 -8.82
C VAL A 34 -17.55 2.69 -9.38
N PHE A 35 -17.83 1.40 -9.54
CA PHE A 35 -19.10 0.90 -10.09
C PHE A 35 -19.81 -0.01 -9.09
N PRO A 36 -20.45 0.53 -8.04
CA PRO A 36 -21.20 -0.26 -7.08
C PRO A 36 -22.34 -1.03 -7.78
N ARG A 37 -22.81 -2.11 -7.17
CA ARG A 37 -23.78 -3.09 -7.70
C ARG A 37 -23.30 -3.96 -8.87
N THR A 38 -22.10 -3.74 -9.41
CA THR A 38 -21.52 -4.70 -10.36
C THR A 38 -21.03 -5.94 -9.60
N LYS A 39 -21.29 -7.14 -10.14
CA LYS A 39 -20.76 -8.38 -9.55
C LYS A 39 -19.24 -8.39 -9.63
N MET A 40 -18.61 -8.85 -8.56
CA MET A 40 -17.16 -9.02 -8.52
C MET A 40 -16.73 -10.28 -9.30
N ILE A 41 -15.70 -10.15 -10.13
CA ILE A 41 -15.12 -11.25 -10.91
C ILE A 41 -14.30 -12.18 -10.01
N ILE A 42 -13.60 -11.60 -9.03
CA ILE A 42 -12.88 -12.33 -7.98
C ILE A 42 -13.76 -12.28 -6.72
N ALA A 43 -13.87 -13.38 -6.01
CA ALA A 43 -14.65 -13.43 -4.77
C ALA A 43 -14.16 -12.35 -3.79
N PRO A 44 -15.09 -11.59 -3.15
CA PRO A 44 -14.73 -10.51 -2.23
C PRO A 44 -13.77 -10.92 -1.12
N SER A 45 -13.95 -12.10 -0.54
CA SER A 45 -13.05 -12.64 0.48
C SER A 45 -11.62 -12.85 -0.02
N ILE A 46 -11.47 -13.33 -1.26
CA ILE A 46 -10.15 -13.53 -1.89
C ILE A 46 -9.47 -12.19 -2.17
N ALA A 47 -10.21 -11.24 -2.78
CA ALA A 47 -9.67 -9.93 -3.09
C ALA A 47 -9.24 -9.18 -1.81
N LEU A 48 -10.07 -9.21 -0.77
CA LEU A 48 -9.76 -8.60 0.53
C LEU A 48 -8.62 -9.32 1.26
N PHE A 49 -8.53 -10.64 1.15
CA PHE A 49 -7.41 -11.43 1.69
C PHE A 49 -6.09 -11.01 1.06
N LEU A 50 -6.01 -10.98 -0.27
CA LEU A 50 -4.77 -10.65 -0.98
C LEU A 50 -4.38 -9.19 -0.74
N VAL A 51 -5.29 -8.25 -0.93
CA VAL A 51 -4.99 -6.82 -0.77
C VAL A 51 -4.78 -6.45 0.70
N GLY A 52 -5.61 -6.96 1.60
CA GLY A 52 -5.51 -6.69 3.03
C GLY A 52 -4.20 -7.22 3.63
N SER A 53 -3.82 -8.47 3.32
CA SER A 53 -2.56 -9.04 3.79
C SER A 53 -1.33 -8.36 3.16
N PHE A 54 -1.43 -7.90 1.90
CA PHE A 54 -0.36 -7.15 1.24
C PHE A 54 -0.11 -5.79 1.90
N ILE A 55 -1.19 -5.05 2.18
CA ILE A 55 -1.08 -3.75 2.85
C ILE A 55 -0.63 -3.94 4.30
N ALA A 56 -1.25 -4.86 5.04
CA ALA A 56 -0.95 -5.05 6.46
C ALA A 56 0.45 -5.62 6.70
N GLY A 57 0.85 -6.68 6.00
CA GLY A 57 2.14 -7.35 6.21
C GLY A 57 3.33 -6.51 5.70
N PRO A 58 3.61 -6.52 4.39
CA PRO A 58 4.73 -5.75 3.83
C PRO A 58 4.60 -4.25 4.02
N GLY A 59 3.39 -3.68 3.84
CA GLY A 59 3.17 -2.24 3.91
C GLY A 59 3.28 -1.70 5.33
N VAL A 60 2.34 -2.08 6.20
CA VAL A 60 2.20 -1.48 7.52
C VAL A 60 3.18 -2.09 8.52
N VAL A 61 3.11 -3.40 8.76
CA VAL A 61 3.91 -4.01 9.84
C VAL A 61 5.40 -3.95 9.53
N SER A 62 5.80 -4.38 8.33
CA SER A 62 7.22 -4.47 7.98
C SER A 62 7.84 -3.11 7.68
N ASN A 63 7.25 -2.30 6.80
CA ASN A 63 7.87 -1.05 6.38
C ASN A 63 7.52 0.14 7.30
N LEU A 64 6.23 0.34 7.65
CA LEU A 64 5.83 1.52 8.41
C LEU A 64 6.12 1.38 9.91
N ILE A 65 5.92 0.19 10.50
CA ILE A 65 6.12 0.01 11.94
C ILE A 65 7.56 -0.43 12.24
N LEU A 66 7.97 -1.60 11.77
CA LEU A 66 9.26 -2.17 12.19
C LEU A 66 10.44 -1.40 11.60
N LYS A 67 10.44 -1.18 10.30
CA LYS A 67 11.59 -0.58 9.61
C LYS A 67 11.86 0.87 9.98
N GLU A 68 10.83 1.65 10.26
CA GLU A 68 10.99 3.07 10.62
C GLU A 68 11.26 3.28 12.12
N ASN A 69 10.92 2.31 12.98
CA ASN A 69 11.02 2.50 14.43
C ASN A 69 12.07 1.62 15.13
N TRP A 70 12.67 0.63 14.44
CA TRP A 70 13.62 -0.28 15.12
C TRP A 70 15.01 0.30 15.30
N GLY A 71 15.42 1.21 14.43
CA GLY A 71 16.72 1.90 14.55
C GLY A 71 17.95 1.07 14.18
N ARG A 72 17.83 -0.19 13.73
CA ARG A 72 18.96 -1.08 13.45
C ARG A 72 19.76 -0.62 12.22
N PRO A 73 21.08 -0.33 12.33
CA PRO A 73 21.94 -0.04 11.19
C PRO A 73 22.03 -1.23 10.22
N ARG A 74 22.29 -0.95 8.96
CA ARG A 74 22.52 -2.00 7.95
C ARG A 74 23.92 -2.59 8.05
N PRO A 75 24.16 -3.83 7.56
CA PRO A 75 25.50 -4.43 7.57
C PRO A 75 26.60 -3.50 7.04
N ILE A 76 26.39 -2.87 5.88
CA ILE A 76 27.37 -1.94 5.29
C ILE A 76 27.62 -0.65 6.11
N GLN A 77 26.84 -0.40 7.14
CA GLN A 77 26.98 0.78 8.00
C GLN A 77 27.71 0.49 9.31
N VAL A 78 27.83 -0.79 9.70
CA VAL A 78 28.44 -1.15 10.98
C VAL A 78 29.96 -1.34 10.89
N GLU A 79 30.66 -1.07 11.97
CA GLU A 79 32.14 -1.10 12.03
C GLU A 79 32.72 -2.44 11.59
N GLN A 80 32.07 -3.56 11.91
CA GLN A 80 32.51 -4.91 11.54
C GLN A 80 32.60 -5.12 10.01
N PHE A 81 31.92 -4.28 9.22
CA PHE A 81 31.96 -4.33 7.76
C PHE A 81 32.46 -3.02 7.14
N GLY A 82 33.24 -2.23 7.90
CA GLY A 82 33.89 -1.01 7.40
C GLY A 82 33.01 0.25 7.45
N GLY A 83 31.87 0.21 8.12
CA GLY A 83 31.02 1.38 8.41
C GLY A 83 31.47 2.15 9.65
N LYS A 84 30.59 2.96 10.22
CA LYS A 84 30.87 3.80 11.42
C LYS A 84 29.87 3.61 12.55
N ALA A 85 28.84 2.80 12.37
CA ALA A 85 27.80 2.57 13.35
C ALA A 85 28.12 1.32 14.19
N ASP A 86 27.69 1.32 15.44
CA ASP A 86 27.74 0.13 16.29
C ASP A 86 26.78 -0.94 15.77
N PHE A 87 27.14 -2.21 15.95
CA PHE A 87 26.26 -3.32 15.66
C PHE A 87 25.14 -3.39 16.69
N GLU A 88 23.88 -3.40 16.22
CA GLU A 88 22.71 -3.64 17.05
C GLU A 88 22.08 -5.01 16.75
N PRO A 89 21.89 -5.87 17.78
CA PRO A 89 21.19 -7.13 17.60
C PRO A 89 19.72 -6.91 17.30
N TRP A 90 19.07 -7.89 16.63
CA TRP A 90 17.68 -7.76 16.17
C TRP A 90 16.65 -7.60 17.31
N TRP A 91 16.94 -8.08 18.50
CA TRP A 91 16.06 -8.00 19.68
C TRP A 91 16.16 -6.67 20.46
N ARG A 92 17.04 -5.76 20.04
CA ARG A 92 17.28 -4.49 20.73
C ARG A 92 16.87 -3.33 19.81
N PRO A 93 15.68 -2.72 20.02
CA PRO A 93 15.30 -1.50 19.30
C PRO A 93 16.08 -0.28 19.82
N GLY A 94 16.17 0.79 19.04
CA GLY A 94 16.79 2.06 19.46
C GLY A 94 18.22 2.28 19.00
N GLY A 95 18.67 1.61 17.94
CA GLY A 95 19.99 1.85 17.32
C GLY A 95 20.10 3.21 16.59
N ALA A 96 21.29 3.51 16.08
CA ALA A 96 21.64 4.81 15.49
C ALA A 96 20.96 5.13 14.14
N CYS A 97 20.27 4.18 13.51
CA CYS A 97 19.62 4.39 12.23
C CYS A 97 18.34 5.21 12.39
N GLN A 98 18.24 6.37 11.68
CA GLN A 98 17.10 7.28 11.77
C GLN A 98 15.94 6.95 10.83
N ARG A 99 16.20 6.41 9.63
CA ARG A 99 15.21 6.13 8.59
C ARG A 99 15.66 4.99 7.71
N ASN A 100 14.67 4.23 7.19
CA ASN A 100 14.90 3.13 6.26
C ASN A 100 15.93 2.12 6.80
N CYS A 101 15.76 1.74 8.05
CA CYS A 101 16.67 0.90 8.81
C CYS A 101 16.71 -0.55 8.34
N SER A 102 17.57 -1.39 8.95
CA SER A 102 17.77 -2.76 8.50
C SER A 102 16.63 -3.70 8.86
N PHE A 103 16.09 -3.60 10.06
CA PHE A 103 15.07 -4.53 10.58
C PHE A 103 13.64 -4.00 10.34
N VAL A 104 12.78 -4.74 9.68
CA VAL A 104 12.98 -6.00 8.94
C VAL A 104 13.22 -5.72 7.45
N SER A 105 13.59 -6.77 6.67
CA SER A 105 13.77 -6.62 5.23
C SER A 105 12.45 -6.38 4.51
N GLY A 106 12.22 -5.15 3.99
CA GLY A 106 11.01 -4.80 3.26
C GLY A 106 10.83 -5.57 1.95
N GLU A 107 11.91 -5.76 1.17
CA GLU A 107 11.90 -6.58 -0.06
C GLU A 107 11.71 -8.06 0.29
N GLY A 108 12.31 -8.54 1.38
CA GLY A 108 12.03 -9.88 1.90
C GLY A 108 10.56 -10.06 2.26
N SER A 109 9.95 -9.10 2.97
CA SER A 109 8.52 -9.13 3.31
C SER A 109 7.64 -9.19 2.07
N LEU A 110 7.91 -8.36 1.05
CA LEU A 110 7.19 -8.39 -0.23
C LEU A 110 7.30 -9.76 -0.89
N ALA A 111 8.50 -10.33 -0.92
CA ALA A 111 8.71 -11.63 -1.54
C ALA A 111 8.02 -12.76 -0.76
N PHE A 112 8.11 -12.80 0.57
CA PHE A 112 7.41 -13.79 1.40
C PHE A 112 5.88 -13.66 1.34
N TRP A 113 5.34 -12.47 1.03
CA TRP A 113 3.90 -12.31 0.83
C TRP A 113 3.35 -13.16 -0.32
N THR A 114 4.17 -13.58 -1.28
CA THR A 114 3.74 -14.48 -2.35
C THR A 114 3.17 -15.81 -1.86
N VAL A 115 3.37 -16.15 -0.58
CA VAL A 115 2.67 -17.26 0.08
C VAL A 115 1.14 -17.05 0.06
N ALA A 116 0.66 -15.80 0.11
CA ALA A 116 -0.78 -15.53 0.11
C ALA A 116 -1.48 -16.03 -1.17
N PRO A 117 -1.09 -15.64 -2.39
CA PRO A 117 -1.68 -16.23 -3.60
C PRO A 117 -1.35 -17.73 -3.74
N ALA A 118 -0.19 -18.20 -3.28
CA ALA A 118 0.17 -19.62 -3.31
C ALA A 118 -0.79 -20.50 -2.49
N MET A 119 -1.32 -20.00 -1.37
CA MET A 119 -2.34 -20.69 -0.56
C MET A 119 -3.67 -20.89 -1.29
N LEU A 120 -3.96 -20.11 -2.32
CA LEU A 120 -5.17 -20.22 -3.13
C LEU A 120 -5.07 -21.26 -4.25
N ALA A 121 -3.92 -21.84 -4.47
CA ALA A 121 -3.72 -22.89 -5.45
C ALA A 121 -4.60 -24.13 -5.14
N PRO A 122 -4.98 -24.92 -6.18
CA PRO A 122 -5.68 -26.19 -5.98
C PRO A 122 -4.93 -27.09 -4.99
N PRO A 123 -5.63 -27.94 -4.20
CA PRO A 123 -5.04 -28.74 -3.14
C PRO A 123 -3.81 -29.54 -3.58
N ALA A 124 -3.83 -30.15 -4.76
CA ALA A 124 -2.70 -30.93 -5.30
C ALA A 124 -1.46 -30.07 -5.62
N ALA A 125 -1.63 -28.84 -6.06
CA ALA A 125 -0.53 -27.93 -6.41
C ALA A 125 -0.06 -27.07 -5.22
N ARG A 126 -0.88 -26.92 -4.18
CA ARG A 126 -0.63 -26.02 -3.05
C ARG A 126 0.71 -26.25 -2.34
N PRO A 127 1.15 -27.48 -2.02
CA PRO A 127 2.46 -27.69 -1.40
C PRO A 127 3.60 -27.16 -2.26
N PHE A 128 3.54 -27.37 -3.57
CA PHE A 128 4.57 -26.93 -4.51
C PHE A 128 4.57 -25.39 -4.67
N THR A 129 3.41 -24.77 -4.81
CA THR A 129 3.31 -23.30 -4.92
C THR A 129 3.75 -22.62 -3.64
N MET A 130 3.40 -23.14 -2.48
CA MET A 130 3.86 -22.62 -1.18
C MET A 130 5.36 -22.79 -1.00
N GLY A 131 5.91 -23.95 -1.35
CA GLY A 131 7.35 -24.20 -1.35
C GLY A 131 8.10 -23.23 -2.27
N ALA A 132 7.59 -23.02 -3.49
CA ALA A 132 8.15 -22.06 -4.44
C ALA A 132 8.08 -20.62 -3.91
N ALA A 133 6.98 -20.21 -3.27
CA ALA A 133 6.83 -18.88 -2.68
C ALA A 133 7.80 -18.64 -1.52
N VAL A 134 7.99 -19.64 -0.65
CA VAL A 134 8.98 -19.57 0.43
C VAL A 134 10.41 -19.50 -0.12
N LEU A 135 10.73 -20.35 -1.10
CA LEU A 135 12.03 -20.32 -1.77
C LEU A 135 12.31 -18.98 -2.45
N TYR A 136 11.29 -18.40 -3.10
CA TYR A 136 11.37 -17.07 -3.68
C TYR A 136 11.67 -16.01 -2.61
N GLY A 137 10.97 -16.03 -1.47
CA GLY A 137 11.24 -15.15 -0.33
C GLY A 137 12.67 -15.29 0.20
N ILE A 138 13.17 -16.52 0.34
CA ILE A 138 14.54 -16.81 0.76
C ILE A 138 15.54 -16.27 -0.28
N SER A 139 15.28 -16.48 -1.57
CA SER A 139 16.19 -16.05 -2.65
C SER A 139 16.30 -14.51 -2.71
N VAL A 140 15.17 -13.81 -2.70
CA VAL A 140 15.16 -12.33 -2.68
C VAL A 140 15.81 -11.81 -1.39
N GLY A 141 15.47 -12.37 -0.24
CA GLY A 141 16.09 -12.02 1.04
C GLY A 141 17.59 -12.31 1.06
N GLY A 142 18.03 -13.44 0.51
CA GLY A 142 19.44 -13.82 0.38
C GLY A 142 20.24 -12.84 -0.48
N LEU A 143 19.67 -12.35 -1.58
CA LEU A 143 20.28 -11.27 -2.37
C LEU A 143 20.47 -10.01 -1.51
N ARG A 144 19.52 -9.66 -0.65
CA ARG A 144 19.65 -8.50 0.25
C ARG A 144 20.75 -8.66 1.28
N VAL A 145 20.97 -9.88 1.77
CA VAL A 145 22.10 -10.22 2.64
C VAL A 145 23.42 -10.12 1.87
N GLY A 146 23.49 -10.71 0.67
CA GLY A 146 24.68 -10.66 -0.18
C GLY A 146 25.12 -9.24 -0.58
N PHE A 147 24.16 -8.30 -0.73
CA PHE A 147 24.45 -6.90 -0.96
C PHE A 147 24.77 -6.09 0.31
N GLY A 148 24.88 -6.73 1.48
CA GLY A 148 25.13 -6.04 2.75
C GLY A 148 24.01 -5.08 3.17
N ARG A 149 22.80 -5.24 2.66
CA ARG A 149 21.66 -4.35 2.94
C ARG A 149 20.85 -4.79 4.16
N HIS A 150 20.88 -6.09 4.47
CA HIS A 150 20.16 -6.70 5.59
C HIS A 150 20.99 -7.82 6.22
N PHE A 151 20.82 -8.03 7.52
CA PHE A 151 21.30 -9.23 8.18
C PHE A 151 20.38 -10.41 7.89
N LEU A 152 20.86 -11.63 8.05
CA LEU A 152 20.05 -12.84 7.88
C LEU A 152 18.80 -12.81 8.79
N SER A 153 18.96 -12.35 10.04
CA SER A 153 17.84 -12.18 10.98
C SER A 153 16.74 -11.26 10.44
N ASP A 154 17.10 -10.16 9.75
CA ASP A 154 16.11 -9.23 9.18
C ASP A 154 15.23 -9.89 8.12
N VAL A 155 15.81 -10.83 7.37
CA VAL A 155 15.11 -11.61 6.34
C VAL A 155 14.24 -12.70 6.97
N LEU A 156 14.75 -13.41 7.96
CA LEU A 156 13.98 -14.45 8.67
C LEU A 156 12.76 -13.85 9.37
N PHE A 157 12.93 -12.75 10.09
CA PHE A 157 11.81 -12.06 10.73
C PHE A 157 10.85 -11.41 9.73
N ALA A 158 11.33 -10.93 8.58
CA ALA A 158 10.45 -10.50 7.49
C ALA A 158 9.52 -11.63 7.03
N GLY A 159 10.06 -12.85 6.89
CA GLY A 159 9.27 -14.04 6.56
C GLY A 159 8.25 -14.39 7.66
N ILE A 160 8.70 -14.51 8.91
CA ILE A 160 7.85 -14.86 10.06
C ILE A 160 6.68 -13.88 10.20
N VAL A 161 6.97 -12.58 10.20
CA VAL A 161 5.97 -11.52 10.37
C VAL A 161 4.99 -11.52 9.20
N THR A 162 5.49 -11.57 7.98
CA THR A 162 4.63 -11.49 6.79
C THR A 162 3.74 -12.72 6.66
N ILE A 163 4.30 -13.93 6.84
CA ILE A 163 3.52 -15.17 6.80
C ILE A 163 2.52 -15.18 7.95
N GLY A 164 2.88 -14.73 9.14
CA GLY A 164 1.96 -14.60 10.27
C GLY A 164 0.76 -13.70 9.96
N VAL A 165 0.99 -12.55 9.32
CA VAL A 165 -0.09 -11.66 8.86
C VAL A 165 -0.94 -12.33 7.77
N VAL A 166 -0.32 -13.00 6.81
CA VAL A 166 -1.04 -13.75 5.76
C VAL A 166 -1.94 -14.82 6.39
N LEU A 167 -1.44 -15.60 7.33
CA LEU A 167 -2.23 -16.63 8.03
C LEU A 167 -3.38 -16.03 8.86
N LEU A 168 -3.16 -14.89 9.50
CA LEU A 168 -4.22 -14.16 10.20
C LEU A 168 -5.35 -13.74 9.24
N PHE A 169 -5.01 -13.12 8.12
CA PHE A 169 -6.01 -12.72 7.12
C PHE A 169 -6.71 -13.94 6.50
N TYR A 170 -5.99 -15.02 6.23
CA TYR A 170 -6.59 -16.27 5.79
C TYR A 170 -7.61 -16.79 6.80
N TYR A 171 -7.25 -16.84 8.06
CA TYR A 171 -8.13 -17.27 9.13
C TYR A 171 -9.39 -16.39 9.25
N LEU A 172 -9.24 -15.08 9.15
CA LEU A 172 -10.34 -14.13 9.27
C LEU A 172 -11.33 -14.17 8.10
N LEU A 173 -10.84 -14.41 6.88
CA LEU A 173 -11.61 -14.21 5.65
C LEU A 173 -11.93 -15.50 4.89
N LEU A 174 -11.07 -16.53 4.97
CA LEU A 174 -11.15 -17.72 4.13
C LEU A 174 -11.30 -19.03 4.90
N ALA A 175 -11.08 -19.04 6.23
CA ALA A 175 -11.21 -20.26 7.02
C ALA A 175 -12.63 -20.83 6.93
N PRO A 176 -12.80 -22.17 7.05
CA PRO A 176 -14.10 -22.82 7.04
C PRO A 176 -15.07 -22.15 8.01
N GLY A 177 -16.30 -21.90 7.57
CA GLY A 177 -17.36 -21.23 8.35
C GLY A 177 -17.22 -19.71 8.49
N ARG A 178 -16.12 -19.10 8.07
CA ARG A 178 -15.92 -17.63 8.15
C ARG A 178 -16.18 -16.92 6.83
N ARG A 179 -16.00 -17.60 5.72
CA ARG A 179 -16.18 -17.05 4.38
C ARG A 179 -17.65 -16.69 4.12
N ASN A 180 -17.93 -15.42 3.84
CA ASN A 180 -19.25 -14.92 3.49
C ASN A 180 -19.14 -13.83 2.42
N ASP A 181 -18.98 -14.26 1.17
CA ASP A 181 -18.77 -13.37 0.04
C ASP A 181 -19.96 -12.43 -0.19
N ALA A 182 -21.19 -12.90 -0.02
CA ALA A 182 -22.40 -12.08 -0.18
C ALA A 182 -22.43 -10.91 0.81
N LYS A 183 -22.10 -11.17 2.09
CA LYS A 183 -22.04 -10.12 3.13
C LYS A 183 -20.91 -9.14 2.88
N LEU A 184 -19.74 -9.63 2.43
CA LEU A 184 -18.60 -8.79 2.10
C LEU A 184 -18.89 -7.91 0.88
N GLU A 185 -19.53 -8.46 -0.16
CA GLU A 185 -19.92 -7.71 -1.34
C GLU A 185 -20.92 -6.61 -1.01
N ALA A 186 -21.95 -6.91 -0.20
CA ALA A 186 -22.91 -5.92 0.26
C ALA A 186 -22.27 -4.79 1.08
N ARG A 187 -21.27 -5.10 1.92
CA ARG A 187 -20.49 -4.09 2.65
C ARG A 187 -19.67 -3.21 1.70
N LEU A 188 -19.02 -3.79 0.70
CA LEU A 188 -18.28 -3.04 -0.30
C LEU A 188 -19.20 -2.11 -1.10
N ASP A 189 -20.40 -2.55 -1.46
CA ASP A 189 -21.42 -1.68 -2.07
C ASP A 189 -21.81 -0.52 -1.16
N SER A 190 -22.05 -0.78 0.10
CA SER A 190 -22.39 0.26 1.09
C SER A 190 -21.27 1.31 1.22
N ILE A 191 -20.01 0.85 1.28
CA ILE A 191 -18.84 1.74 1.34
C ILE A 191 -18.74 2.57 0.04
N ALA A 192 -18.91 1.95 -1.13
CA ALA A 192 -18.86 2.62 -2.42
C ALA A 192 -19.94 3.71 -2.52
N PHE A 193 -21.19 3.41 -2.15
CA PHE A 193 -22.26 4.41 -2.12
C PHE A 193 -22.04 5.53 -1.12
N GLY A 194 -21.46 5.22 0.05
CA GLY A 194 -21.06 6.22 1.04
C GLY A 194 -20.03 7.18 0.47
N LEU A 195 -19.00 6.64 -0.18
CA LEU A 195 -17.94 7.40 -0.83
C LEU A 195 -18.49 8.31 -1.95
N HIS A 196 -19.34 7.77 -2.84
CA HIS A 196 -19.96 8.56 -3.92
C HIS A 196 -20.82 9.70 -3.38
N ARG A 197 -21.62 9.45 -2.34
CA ARG A 197 -22.41 10.51 -1.67
C ARG A 197 -21.53 11.58 -1.05
N GLY A 198 -20.45 11.17 -0.38
CA GLY A 198 -19.49 12.12 0.21
C GLY A 198 -18.82 13.00 -0.85
N ILE A 199 -18.36 12.40 -1.96
CA ILE A 199 -17.77 13.14 -3.09
C ILE A 199 -18.79 14.09 -3.71
N ALA A 200 -20.03 13.64 -3.95
CA ALA A 200 -21.10 14.49 -4.51
C ALA A 200 -21.41 15.68 -3.60
N ALA A 201 -21.50 15.47 -2.28
CA ALA A 201 -21.71 16.53 -1.31
C ALA A 201 -20.56 17.56 -1.29
N LEU A 202 -19.31 17.08 -1.36
CA LEU A 202 -18.12 17.93 -1.44
C LEU A 202 -18.14 18.80 -2.71
N LEU A 203 -18.42 18.21 -3.86
CA LEU A 203 -18.50 18.92 -5.14
C LEU A 203 -19.64 19.96 -5.15
N ALA A 204 -20.80 19.61 -4.60
CA ALA A 204 -21.91 20.56 -4.43
C ALA A 204 -21.53 21.74 -3.51
N GLY A 205 -20.82 21.45 -2.41
CA GLY A 205 -20.29 22.50 -1.51
C GLY A 205 -19.33 23.44 -2.22
N ILE A 206 -18.37 22.90 -3.00
CA ILE A 206 -17.45 23.71 -3.81
C ILE A 206 -18.23 24.55 -4.83
N GLY A 207 -19.21 23.96 -5.52
CA GLY A 207 -20.06 24.68 -6.47
C GLY A 207 -20.80 25.86 -5.84
N THR A 208 -21.35 25.71 -4.63
CA THR A 208 -22.04 26.81 -3.91
C THR A 208 -21.07 27.90 -3.50
N VAL A 209 -19.87 27.59 -3.05
CA VAL A 209 -18.84 28.59 -2.71
C VAL A 209 -18.43 29.38 -3.97
N MET A 210 -18.16 28.69 -5.08
CA MET A 210 -17.81 29.34 -6.35
C MET A 210 -18.92 30.25 -6.87
N ALA A 211 -20.19 29.82 -6.76
CA ALA A 211 -21.35 30.64 -7.14
C ALA A 211 -21.44 31.90 -6.29
N ARG A 212 -21.22 31.84 -4.96
CA ARG A 212 -21.20 32.99 -4.06
C ARG A 212 -20.08 33.98 -4.41
N ILE A 213 -18.85 33.48 -4.68
CA ILE A 213 -17.73 34.31 -5.11
C ILE A 213 -18.06 35.00 -6.43
N GLY A 214 -18.59 34.28 -7.40
CA GLY A 214 -18.97 34.83 -8.70
C GLY A 214 -20.11 35.89 -8.59
N ALA A 215 -21.05 35.70 -7.67
CA ALA A 215 -22.09 36.71 -7.41
C ALA A 215 -21.51 37.97 -6.76
N GLY A 216 -20.59 37.82 -5.79
CA GLY A 216 -19.90 38.94 -5.16
C GLY A 216 -19.09 39.77 -6.14
N LEU A 217 -18.34 39.13 -7.04
CA LEU A 217 -17.58 39.83 -8.09
C LEU A 217 -18.46 40.58 -9.08
N ARG A 218 -19.60 40.01 -9.48
CA ARG A 218 -20.57 40.71 -10.34
C ARG A 218 -21.19 41.93 -9.66
N HIS A 219 -21.54 41.81 -8.38
CA HIS A 219 -22.07 42.92 -7.61
C HIS A 219 -21.05 44.07 -7.48
N SER A 220 -19.79 43.75 -7.17
CA SER A 220 -18.71 44.73 -7.11
C SER A 220 -18.44 45.41 -8.46
N GLY A 221 -18.49 44.64 -9.57
CA GLY A 221 -18.35 45.20 -10.93
C GLY A 221 -19.49 46.20 -11.29
N GLN A 222 -20.74 45.87 -10.95
CA GLN A 222 -21.89 46.74 -11.17
C GLN A 222 -21.83 48.04 -10.33
N THR A 223 -21.33 47.96 -9.09
CA THR A 223 -21.18 49.15 -8.26
C THR A 223 -20.05 50.08 -8.74
N LEU A 224 -18.97 49.54 -9.29
CA LEU A 224 -17.93 50.33 -9.93
C LEU A 224 -18.42 51.00 -11.21
N GLN A 225 -19.19 50.28 -12.04
CA GLN A 225 -19.74 50.84 -13.28
C GLN A 225 -20.77 51.95 -13.06
N ARG A 226 -21.57 51.87 -11.99
CA ARG A 226 -22.48 52.97 -11.56
C ARG A 226 -21.72 54.17 -11.04
N ARG A 227 -20.55 54.05 -10.44
CA ARG A 227 -19.72 55.13 -9.99
C ARG A 227 -18.96 55.85 -11.10
N SER A 228 -18.71 55.18 -12.22
CA SER A 228 -18.00 55.76 -13.39
C SER A 228 -18.91 56.50 -14.37
N HIS A 229 -20.26 56.35 -14.25
CA HIS A 229 -21.26 57.13 -14.99
C HIS A 229 -22.27 57.74 -13.99
N PRO A 230 -21.93 58.82 -13.31
CA PRO A 230 -22.94 59.62 -12.59
C PRO A 230 -23.88 60.26 -13.63
N ASP A 231 -25.20 60.16 -13.39
CA ASP A 231 -26.26 60.65 -14.30
C ASP A 231 -26.01 62.09 -14.74
N GLU A 232 -25.82 62.29 -16.03
CA GLU A 232 -25.83 63.59 -16.72
C GLU A 232 -27.29 64.11 -16.92
N THR A 233 -28.19 63.81 -16.01
CA THR A 233 -29.61 64.28 -16.10
C THR A 233 -29.98 65.15 -14.93
N SER A 234 -29.24 66.23 -14.75
CA SER A 234 -29.72 67.36 -13.88
C SER A 234 -29.28 68.71 -14.49
N GLY A 235 -29.89 69.00 -15.60
CA GLY A 235 -29.66 70.27 -16.26
C GLY A 235 -30.67 70.53 -17.36
N ALA A 236 -31.83 71.03 -17.01
CA ALA A 236 -32.65 71.83 -17.93
C ALA A 236 -33.58 72.72 -17.13
N PRO A 237 -33.82 73.91 -17.60
CA PRO A 237 -34.15 75.10 -16.90
C PRO A 237 -35.61 75.15 -16.45
#